data_6ff37ed4dc7d706496868133887f91cb
#
_entry.id   6ff37ed4dc7d706496868133887f91cb
#
_cell.length_a   1.000
_cell.length_b   1.000
_cell.length_c   1.000
_cell.angle_alpha   90.00
_cell.angle_beta   90.00
_cell.angle_gamma   90.00
#
_symmetry.space_group_name_H-M   'P 1'
#
loop_
_entity.id
_entity.type
_entity.pdbx_description
1 polymer ?
#
loop_
_entity_poly.entity_id
_entity_poly.type
_entity_poly.pdbx_seq_one_letter_code
_entity_poly.pdbx_strand_id
1 'polypeptide(L)'
;MHVLLITQYFPPEIGAAATRWGDYVQILIKKGHRVTVLCEMPNYPLGTYFPGYKRQWVKQEKVSPNLTIIRSFAWANNRNSAIKKLGHYLVFMFSGLLTAFRLKNYHVLIVSSPPLFVGVIGAIISKIKSIYFFLDIRDLWPESVMALGEVRSKWVFNMGKKLESFIYKSTNGYILTVPGFKKHFTNHYPEQLNKPMINLINGVSNTFFDLAKKYDRIPEKRFAVLYSGNMGLAQGLESVIKAADILQKYPIDFKFVGSGVKQKALKTKADKLGLKNVVFLPVQKKEELIKLIKKASVCLVPLKNNPLFKKAIPSKMFEYMACGRPVIVSISGEVTEIIKKAKSGLISSPEDANSIADSILYYYNNRGKIIEQGRNGVMYVKENVRKEVLISHVMKKMQNAINKNSTL
;
A
#
# COMPACT_ATOMS: atom_id res chain seq x y z
N MET A 1 -19.04 6.77 -15.48
CA MET A 1 -18.81 5.37 -15.93
C MET A 1 -19.31 4.37 -14.90
N HIS A 2 -19.67 3.16 -15.34
CA HIS A 2 -19.93 2.03 -14.45
C HIS A 2 -18.70 1.12 -14.43
N VAL A 3 -18.04 1.01 -13.28
CA VAL A 3 -16.83 0.24 -13.07
C VAL A 3 -17.18 -1.08 -12.40
N LEU A 4 -16.74 -2.20 -12.96
CA LEU A 4 -16.68 -3.48 -12.26
C LEU A 4 -15.27 -3.63 -11.66
N LEU A 5 -15.18 -3.61 -10.34
CA LEU A 5 -13.93 -3.89 -9.61
C LEU A 5 -13.96 -5.34 -9.11
N ILE A 6 -12.98 -6.12 -9.50
CA ILE A 6 -12.77 -7.47 -8.94
C ILE A 6 -11.53 -7.44 -8.06
N THR A 7 -11.69 -7.73 -6.79
CA THR A 7 -10.61 -7.81 -5.81
C THR A 7 -10.90 -8.92 -4.82
N GLN A 8 -9.89 -9.63 -4.36
CA GLN A 8 -10.15 -10.67 -3.36
C GLN A 8 -10.61 -10.05 -2.05
N TYR A 9 -9.85 -9.09 -1.52
CA TYR A 9 -10.08 -8.47 -0.21
C TYR A 9 -10.75 -7.11 -0.35
N PHE A 10 -11.84 -6.89 0.40
CA PHE A 10 -12.57 -5.61 0.45
C PHE A 10 -13.15 -5.39 1.87
N PRO A 11 -13.37 -4.14 2.32
CA PRO A 11 -13.98 -3.91 3.63
C PRO A 11 -15.26 -4.74 3.87
N PRO A 12 -15.49 -5.29 5.08
CA PRO A 12 -14.88 -4.94 6.36
C PRO A 12 -13.53 -5.62 6.67
N GLU A 13 -12.97 -6.39 5.75
CA GLU A 13 -11.64 -7.01 5.95
C GLU A 13 -10.57 -5.93 6.18
N ILE A 14 -9.59 -6.27 7.02
CA ILE A 14 -8.52 -5.36 7.44
C ILE A 14 -7.23 -5.75 6.74
N GLY A 15 -6.68 -4.83 5.95
CA GLY A 15 -5.43 -5.03 5.24
C GLY A 15 -5.20 -4.00 4.14
N ALA A 16 -3.97 -3.88 3.66
CA ALA A 16 -3.58 -2.87 2.67
C ALA A 16 -4.42 -2.93 1.38
N ALA A 17 -4.75 -4.13 0.92
CA ALA A 17 -5.58 -4.34 -0.28
C ALA A 17 -7.01 -3.84 -0.10
N ALA A 18 -7.66 -4.25 1.01
CA ALA A 18 -9.02 -3.87 1.33
C ALA A 18 -9.14 -2.36 1.56
N THR A 19 -8.24 -1.77 2.36
CA THR A 19 -8.21 -0.33 2.62
C THR A 19 -7.98 0.48 1.34
N ARG A 20 -7.05 0.03 0.47
CA ARG A 20 -6.75 0.71 -0.79
C ARG A 20 -7.99 0.90 -1.64
N TRP A 21 -8.64 -0.19 -2.01
CA TRP A 21 -9.82 -0.14 -2.88
C TRP A 21 -11.07 0.34 -2.17
N GLY A 22 -11.20 0.10 -0.86
CA GLY A 22 -12.26 0.71 -0.05
C GLY A 22 -12.25 2.23 -0.16
N ASP A 23 -11.09 2.87 0.03
CA ASP A 23 -10.94 4.33 -0.08
C ASP A 23 -11.20 4.83 -1.52
N TYR A 24 -10.63 4.16 -2.54
CA TYR A 24 -10.83 4.60 -3.93
C TYR A 24 -12.27 4.44 -4.40
N VAL A 25 -12.96 3.38 -4.01
CA VAL A 25 -14.38 3.19 -4.31
C VAL A 25 -15.23 4.32 -3.72
N GLN A 26 -14.97 4.71 -2.47
CA GLN A 26 -15.67 5.85 -1.86
C GLN A 26 -15.44 7.17 -2.62
N ILE A 27 -14.23 7.38 -3.13
CA ILE A 27 -13.94 8.57 -3.94
C ILE A 27 -14.65 8.50 -5.30
N LEU A 28 -14.64 7.32 -5.95
CA LEU A 28 -15.29 7.13 -7.25
C LEU A 28 -16.79 7.41 -7.19
N ILE A 29 -17.49 6.87 -6.17
CA ILE A 29 -18.93 7.13 -6.02
C ILE A 29 -19.25 8.60 -5.72
N LYS A 30 -18.42 9.28 -4.91
CA LYS A 30 -18.54 10.73 -4.66
C LYS A 30 -18.35 11.55 -5.93
N LYS A 31 -17.58 11.05 -6.91
CA LYS A 31 -17.39 11.67 -8.24
C LYS A 31 -18.46 11.27 -9.27
N GLY A 32 -19.52 10.61 -8.84
CA GLY A 32 -20.64 10.24 -9.71
C GLY A 32 -20.42 8.98 -10.56
N HIS A 33 -19.36 8.20 -10.28
CA HIS A 33 -19.19 6.90 -10.92
C HIS A 33 -20.05 5.84 -10.22
N ARG A 34 -20.64 4.93 -11.00
CA ARG A 34 -21.26 3.72 -10.46
C ARG A 34 -20.18 2.64 -10.31
N VAL A 35 -20.12 1.97 -9.17
CA VAL A 35 -19.14 0.92 -8.89
C VAL A 35 -19.87 -0.34 -8.42
N THR A 36 -19.54 -1.46 -9.05
CA THR A 36 -19.87 -2.79 -8.54
C THR A 36 -18.57 -3.45 -8.14
N VAL A 37 -18.47 -3.89 -6.89
CA VAL A 37 -17.32 -4.61 -6.35
C VAL A 37 -17.67 -6.08 -6.27
N LEU A 38 -16.89 -6.94 -6.94
CA LEU A 38 -16.90 -8.38 -6.72
C LEU A 38 -15.71 -8.76 -5.86
N CYS A 39 -15.98 -9.30 -4.68
CA CYS A 39 -14.97 -9.71 -3.71
C CYS A 39 -15.35 -11.00 -3.00
N GLU A 40 -14.44 -11.51 -2.17
CA GLU A 40 -14.74 -12.71 -1.38
C GLU A 40 -15.64 -12.41 -0.18
N MET A 41 -16.27 -13.47 0.36
CA MET A 41 -16.95 -13.43 1.65
C MET A 41 -15.92 -13.11 2.75
N PRO A 42 -16.10 -12.04 3.56
CA PRO A 42 -15.03 -11.53 4.44
C PRO A 42 -14.58 -12.56 5.49
N ASN A 43 -13.29 -12.83 5.51
CA ASN A 43 -12.69 -13.80 6.41
C ASN A 43 -11.21 -13.51 6.78
N TYR A 44 -10.58 -12.51 6.15
CA TYR A 44 -9.18 -12.14 6.40
C TYR A 44 -9.09 -11.04 7.49
N PRO A 45 -8.16 -11.13 8.48
CA PRO A 45 -7.05 -12.10 8.58
C PRO A 45 -7.36 -13.36 9.37
N LEU A 46 -8.48 -13.43 10.09
CA LEU A 46 -8.77 -14.44 11.11
C LEU A 46 -9.00 -15.86 10.54
N GLY A 47 -9.38 -15.96 9.26
CA GLY A 47 -9.71 -17.25 8.65
C GLY A 47 -11.10 -17.79 9.03
N THR A 48 -11.90 -16.97 9.70
CA THR A 48 -13.32 -17.20 10.03
C THR A 48 -14.15 -16.07 9.44
N TYR A 49 -15.40 -16.32 9.09
CA TYR A 49 -16.27 -15.28 8.58
C TYR A 49 -16.51 -14.18 9.62
N PHE A 50 -16.53 -12.95 9.18
CA PHE A 50 -16.84 -11.79 10.01
C PHE A 50 -18.27 -11.82 10.55
N PRO A 51 -18.60 -11.14 11.66
CA PRO A 51 -19.96 -10.99 12.15
C PRO A 51 -20.90 -10.49 11.05
N GLY A 52 -22.07 -11.11 10.92
CA GLY A 52 -23.05 -10.81 9.87
C GLY A 52 -22.80 -11.50 8.51
N TYR A 53 -21.74 -12.31 8.42
CA TYR A 53 -21.42 -13.13 7.26
C TYR A 53 -21.40 -14.62 7.61
N LYS A 54 -21.80 -15.45 6.66
CA LYS A 54 -21.82 -16.91 6.82
C LYS A 54 -21.38 -17.61 5.54
N ARG A 55 -21.20 -18.90 5.61
CA ARG A 55 -20.93 -19.74 4.44
C ARG A 55 -22.15 -19.70 3.50
N GLN A 56 -22.03 -19.00 2.39
CA GLN A 56 -23.05 -18.95 1.34
C GLN A 56 -22.39 -18.65 -0.02
N TRP A 57 -23.09 -19.00 -1.10
CA TRP A 57 -22.49 -18.90 -2.43
C TRP A 57 -22.28 -17.47 -2.90
N VAL A 58 -23.30 -16.62 -2.75
CA VAL A 58 -23.27 -15.20 -3.12
C VAL A 58 -24.07 -14.39 -2.11
N LYS A 59 -23.57 -13.21 -1.74
CA LYS A 59 -24.30 -12.18 -1.00
C LYS A 59 -24.17 -10.85 -1.75
N GLN A 60 -25.29 -10.22 -2.04
CA GLN A 60 -25.34 -8.89 -2.65
C GLN A 60 -25.71 -7.85 -1.60
N GLU A 61 -24.94 -6.77 -1.55
CA GLU A 61 -25.12 -5.65 -0.63
C GLU A 61 -25.24 -4.36 -1.45
N LYS A 62 -26.45 -3.80 -1.52
CA LYS A 62 -26.67 -2.49 -2.15
C LYS A 62 -26.43 -1.40 -1.12
N VAL A 63 -25.20 -0.87 -1.08
CA VAL A 63 -24.75 0.10 -0.08
C VAL A 63 -25.29 1.51 -0.39
N SER A 64 -25.38 1.87 -1.67
CA SER A 64 -25.94 3.14 -2.14
C SER A 64 -26.42 2.98 -3.59
N PRO A 65 -27.10 4.00 -4.17
CA PRO A 65 -27.48 3.98 -5.60
C PRO A 65 -26.29 3.75 -6.55
N ASN A 66 -25.10 4.17 -6.14
CA ASN A 66 -23.88 4.09 -6.94
C ASN A 66 -22.91 2.99 -6.48
N LEU A 67 -23.19 2.23 -5.41
CA LEU A 67 -22.33 1.17 -4.89
C LEU A 67 -23.10 -0.11 -4.61
N THR A 68 -22.73 -1.16 -5.33
CA THR A 68 -23.16 -2.53 -5.06
C THR A 68 -21.93 -3.38 -4.76
N ILE A 69 -21.94 -4.13 -3.65
CA ILE A 69 -20.90 -5.10 -3.30
C ILE A 69 -21.50 -6.49 -3.49
N ILE A 70 -20.81 -7.34 -4.23
CA ILE A 70 -21.19 -8.72 -4.47
C ILE A 70 -20.07 -9.58 -3.89
N ARG A 71 -20.43 -10.33 -2.85
CA ARG A 71 -19.51 -11.23 -2.17
C ARG A 71 -19.72 -12.65 -2.64
N SER A 72 -18.67 -13.24 -3.18
CA SER A 72 -18.67 -14.62 -3.64
C SER A 72 -18.06 -15.55 -2.60
N PHE A 73 -18.43 -16.82 -2.67
CA PHE A 73 -17.95 -17.84 -1.76
C PHE A 73 -16.43 -17.88 -1.70
N ALA A 74 -15.88 -17.97 -0.50
CA ALA A 74 -14.48 -18.23 -0.25
C ALA A 74 -14.33 -19.29 0.86
N TRP A 75 -13.32 -20.11 0.76
CA TRP A 75 -13.02 -21.08 1.80
C TRP A 75 -12.30 -20.39 2.97
N ALA A 76 -13.07 -19.99 3.98
CA ALA A 76 -12.53 -19.43 5.21
C ALA A 76 -11.64 -20.46 5.92
N ASN A 77 -10.36 -20.14 6.09
CA ASN A 77 -9.38 -20.97 6.76
C ASN A 77 -8.21 -20.12 7.28
N ASN A 78 -7.41 -20.64 8.19
CA ASN A 78 -6.31 -19.94 8.85
C ASN A 78 -5.06 -19.71 7.98
N ARG A 79 -5.04 -20.22 6.73
CA ARG A 79 -3.95 -20.04 5.75
C ARG A 79 -2.54 -20.37 6.27
N ASN A 80 -2.44 -21.29 7.21
CA ASN A 80 -1.18 -21.65 7.86
C ASN A 80 -0.28 -22.58 7.00
N SER A 81 -0.75 -23.05 5.85
CA SER A 81 0.03 -23.83 4.90
C SER A 81 -0.15 -23.34 3.47
N ALA A 82 0.82 -23.63 2.59
CA ALA A 82 0.76 -23.28 1.17
C ALA A 82 -0.46 -23.89 0.47
N ILE A 83 -0.83 -25.13 0.83
CA ILE A 83 -1.99 -25.83 0.26
C ILE A 83 -3.29 -25.11 0.64
N LYS A 84 -3.44 -24.70 1.91
CA LYS A 84 -4.62 -23.97 2.38
C LYS A 84 -4.72 -22.59 1.73
N LYS A 85 -3.59 -21.89 1.56
CA LYS A 85 -3.53 -20.61 0.81
C LYS A 85 -3.98 -20.82 -0.64
N LEU A 86 -3.40 -21.80 -1.32
CA LEU A 86 -3.74 -22.10 -2.72
C LEU A 86 -5.20 -22.50 -2.87
N GLY A 87 -5.71 -23.39 -2.05
CA GLY A 87 -7.11 -23.81 -2.06
C GLY A 87 -8.06 -22.62 -1.84
N HIS A 88 -7.74 -21.72 -0.91
CA HIS A 88 -8.51 -20.50 -0.69
C HIS A 88 -8.57 -19.62 -1.96
N TYR A 89 -7.44 -19.40 -2.63
CA TYR A 89 -7.38 -18.60 -3.86
C TYR A 89 -8.14 -19.25 -5.02
N LEU A 90 -8.01 -20.56 -5.21
CA LEU A 90 -8.72 -21.31 -6.25
C LEU A 90 -10.24 -21.29 -6.03
N VAL A 91 -10.68 -21.51 -4.80
CA VAL A 91 -12.11 -21.48 -4.46
C VAL A 91 -12.72 -20.11 -4.79
N PHE A 92 -12.06 -19.01 -4.42
CA PHE A 92 -12.53 -17.68 -4.80
C PHE A 92 -12.46 -17.44 -6.30
N MET A 93 -11.41 -17.90 -6.99
CA MET A 93 -11.31 -17.79 -8.44
C MET A 93 -12.52 -18.43 -9.14
N PHE A 94 -12.87 -19.66 -8.78
CA PHE A 94 -14.02 -20.37 -9.40
C PHE A 94 -15.35 -19.73 -9.04
N SER A 95 -15.60 -19.46 -7.76
CA SER A 95 -16.86 -18.85 -7.31
C SER A 95 -17.03 -17.43 -7.86
N GLY A 96 -15.94 -16.65 -7.88
CA GLY A 96 -15.90 -15.31 -8.44
C GLY A 96 -16.12 -15.30 -9.94
N LEU A 97 -15.54 -16.25 -10.67
CA LEU A 97 -15.75 -16.41 -12.11
C LEU A 97 -17.24 -16.69 -12.42
N LEU A 98 -17.83 -17.67 -11.76
CA LEU A 98 -19.25 -18.01 -11.94
C LEU A 98 -20.19 -16.84 -11.57
N THR A 99 -19.81 -16.09 -10.54
CA THR A 99 -20.56 -14.88 -10.16
C THR A 99 -20.41 -13.78 -11.22
N ALA A 100 -19.17 -13.53 -11.69
CA ALA A 100 -18.88 -12.50 -12.69
C ALA A 100 -19.58 -12.74 -14.03
N PHE A 101 -19.80 -13.99 -14.42
CA PHE A 101 -20.58 -14.32 -15.63
C PHE A 101 -22.01 -13.76 -15.61
N ARG A 102 -22.63 -13.67 -14.44
CA ARG A 102 -24.00 -13.18 -14.27
C ARG A 102 -24.10 -11.66 -14.26
N LEU A 103 -22.97 -10.97 -14.06
CA LEU A 103 -22.92 -9.50 -13.98
C LEU A 103 -22.91 -8.89 -15.37
N LYS A 104 -23.68 -7.80 -15.59
CA LYS A 104 -23.87 -7.17 -16.91
C LYS A 104 -23.75 -5.65 -16.80
N ASN A 105 -23.60 -4.98 -17.96
CA ASN A 105 -23.69 -3.52 -18.09
C ASN A 105 -22.59 -2.73 -17.40
N TYR A 106 -21.32 -3.11 -17.62
CA TYR A 106 -20.15 -2.38 -17.17
C TYR A 106 -19.41 -1.77 -18.34
N HIS A 107 -18.83 -0.57 -18.13
CA HIS A 107 -18.03 0.13 -19.14
C HIS A 107 -16.55 -0.29 -19.07
N VAL A 108 -16.09 -0.69 -17.90
CA VAL A 108 -14.69 -1.05 -17.65
C VAL A 108 -14.58 -2.04 -16.51
N LEU A 109 -13.62 -2.95 -16.65
CA LEU A 109 -13.23 -3.93 -15.64
C LEU A 109 -11.87 -3.53 -15.05
N ILE A 110 -11.80 -3.39 -13.73
CA ILE A 110 -10.56 -3.25 -12.97
C ILE A 110 -10.38 -4.51 -12.12
N VAL A 111 -9.22 -5.15 -12.20
CA VAL A 111 -8.91 -6.32 -11.39
C VAL A 111 -7.66 -6.08 -10.58
N SER A 112 -7.74 -6.27 -9.27
CA SER A 112 -6.63 -6.00 -8.36
C SER A 112 -5.88 -7.28 -7.97
N SER A 113 -4.62 -7.36 -8.38
CA SER A 113 -3.69 -8.47 -8.14
C SER A 113 -2.52 -7.99 -7.23
N PRO A 114 -1.97 -8.82 -6.35
CA PRO A 114 -2.23 -10.22 -6.09
C PRO A 114 -3.52 -10.49 -5.30
N PRO A 115 -3.95 -11.77 -5.23
CA PRO A 115 -3.35 -12.96 -5.86
C PRO A 115 -3.55 -13.00 -7.38
N LEU A 116 -2.64 -13.71 -8.12
CA LEU A 116 -2.76 -13.85 -9.58
C LEU A 116 -4.09 -14.48 -10.03
N PHE A 117 -4.64 -15.37 -9.23
CA PHE A 117 -5.90 -16.07 -9.52
C PHE A 117 -7.09 -15.12 -9.75
N VAL A 118 -7.09 -13.95 -9.12
CA VAL A 118 -8.10 -12.90 -9.39
C VAL A 118 -7.94 -12.36 -10.81
N GLY A 119 -6.70 -12.23 -11.29
CA GLY A 119 -6.40 -11.83 -12.66
C GLY A 119 -6.98 -12.77 -13.72
N VAL A 120 -7.06 -14.07 -13.41
CA VAL A 120 -7.69 -15.07 -14.29
C VAL A 120 -9.17 -14.76 -14.50
N ILE A 121 -9.90 -14.39 -13.45
CA ILE A 121 -11.31 -13.97 -13.57
C ILE A 121 -11.42 -12.82 -14.56
N GLY A 122 -10.55 -11.80 -14.42
CA GLY A 122 -10.52 -10.66 -15.33
C GLY A 122 -10.21 -11.04 -16.77
N ALA A 123 -9.19 -11.88 -16.98
CA ALA A 123 -8.77 -12.34 -18.31
C ALA A 123 -9.87 -13.11 -19.06
N ILE A 124 -10.62 -13.95 -18.34
CA ILE A 124 -11.72 -14.73 -18.94
C ILE A 124 -12.94 -13.82 -19.20
N ILE A 125 -13.38 -13.05 -18.20
CA ILE A 125 -14.57 -12.22 -18.29
C ILE A 125 -14.41 -11.12 -19.34
N SER A 126 -13.23 -10.49 -19.42
CA SER A 126 -12.98 -9.43 -20.41
C SER A 126 -13.11 -9.93 -21.84
N LYS A 127 -12.61 -11.14 -22.12
CA LYS A 127 -12.72 -11.77 -23.46
C LYS A 127 -14.16 -12.13 -23.82
N ILE A 128 -14.89 -12.78 -22.87
CA ILE A 128 -16.25 -13.26 -23.14
C ILE A 128 -17.23 -12.10 -23.30
N LYS A 129 -17.04 -11.02 -22.52
CA LYS A 129 -17.95 -9.87 -22.52
C LYS A 129 -17.45 -8.70 -23.35
N SER A 130 -16.28 -8.80 -23.98
CA SER A 130 -15.64 -7.73 -24.74
C SER A 130 -15.52 -6.42 -23.95
N ILE A 131 -15.17 -6.52 -22.64
CA ILE A 131 -15.05 -5.38 -21.74
C ILE A 131 -13.59 -4.98 -21.61
N TYR A 132 -13.31 -3.69 -21.64
CA TYR A 132 -11.99 -3.12 -21.41
C TYR A 132 -11.46 -3.50 -20.02
N PHE A 133 -10.31 -4.16 -19.97
CA PHE A 133 -9.73 -4.73 -18.77
C PHE A 133 -8.43 -4.03 -18.37
N PHE A 134 -8.42 -3.40 -17.18
CA PHE A 134 -7.24 -2.86 -16.53
C PHE A 134 -6.83 -3.73 -15.34
N LEU A 135 -5.56 -4.17 -15.32
CA LEU A 135 -4.99 -4.93 -14.22
C LEU A 135 -4.28 -3.99 -13.23
N ASP A 136 -4.76 -3.90 -11.99
CA ASP A 136 -4.10 -3.19 -10.89
C ASP A 136 -3.04 -4.11 -10.27
N ILE A 137 -1.77 -3.85 -10.56
CA ILE A 137 -0.63 -4.60 -10.07
C ILE A 137 -0.11 -3.94 -8.80
N ARG A 138 -0.38 -4.59 -7.66
CA ARG A 138 0.07 -4.12 -6.35
C ARG A 138 1.42 -4.69 -5.94
N ASP A 139 1.75 -5.84 -6.50
CA ASP A 139 3.01 -6.54 -6.28
C ASP A 139 3.32 -7.46 -7.48
N LEU A 140 4.58 -7.74 -7.73
CA LEU A 140 5.02 -8.58 -8.83
C LEU A 140 5.05 -10.05 -8.40
N TRP A 141 3.98 -10.78 -8.69
CA TRP A 141 3.88 -12.22 -8.53
C TRP A 141 4.18 -12.91 -9.85
N PRO A 142 4.92 -14.05 -9.84
CA PRO A 142 5.34 -14.85 -8.69
C PRO A 142 6.68 -14.44 -8.04
N GLU A 143 7.38 -13.43 -8.54
CA GLU A 143 8.74 -13.09 -8.09
C GLU A 143 8.80 -12.74 -6.61
N SER A 144 7.88 -11.92 -6.10
CA SER A 144 7.89 -11.51 -4.69
C SER A 144 7.62 -12.69 -3.75
N VAL A 145 6.75 -13.61 -4.14
CA VAL A 145 6.43 -14.82 -3.33
C VAL A 145 7.64 -15.74 -3.25
N MET A 146 8.38 -15.90 -4.36
CA MET A 146 9.62 -16.69 -4.38
C MET A 146 10.73 -16.02 -3.56
N ALA A 147 10.89 -14.71 -3.69
CA ALA A 147 11.90 -13.95 -2.95
C ALA A 147 11.66 -13.92 -1.43
N LEU A 148 10.40 -14.02 -1.00
CA LEU A 148 10.03 -14.17 0.42
C LEU A 148 10.17 -15.61 0.92
N GLY A 149 10.51 -16.58 0.04
CA GLY A 149 10.67 -17.99 0.39
C GLY A 149 9.35 -18.74 0.63
N GLU A 150 8.21 -18.14 0.29
CA GLU A 150 6.90 -18.79 0.40
C GLU A 150 6.72 -19.89 -0.68
N VAL A 151 7.36 -19.74 -1.83
CA VAL A 151 7.44 -20.73 -2.90
C VAL A 151 8.91 -21.05 -3.16
N ARG A 152 9.30 -22.32 -2.99
CA ARG A 152 10.66 -22.82 -3.23
C ARG A 152 10.79 -23.65 -4.49
N SER A 153 9.68 -24.16 -5.00
CA SER A 153 9.64 -25.04 -6.17
C SER A 153 9.75 -24.22 -7.48
N LYS A 154 10.76 -24.51 -8.29
CA LYS A 154 10.91 -23.89 -9.64
C LYS A 154 9.72 -24.21 -10.55
N TRP A 155 9.12 -25.39 -10.41
CA TRP A 155 7.94 -25.77 -11.20
C TRP A 155 6.74 -24.88 -10.88
N VAL A 156 6.46 -24.64 -9.59
CA VAL A 156 5.38 -23.74 -9.14
C VAL A 156 5.65 -22.30 -9.61
N PHE A 157 6.89 -21.85 -9.55
CA PHE A 157 7.28 -20.55 -10.08
C PHE A 157 6.99 -20.43 -11.57
N ASN A 158 7.41 -21.43 -12.38
CA ASN A 158 7.19 -21.42 -13.82
C ASN A 158 5.71 -21.49 -14.20
N MET A 159 4.88 -22.22 -13.42
CA MET A 159 3.42 -22.19 -13.56
C MET A 159 2.86 -20.81 -13.27
N GLY A 160 3.34 -20.15 -12.22
CA GLY A 160 3.00 -18.76 -11.91
C GLY A 160 3.34 -17.80 -13.05
N LYS A 161 4.52 -17.95 -13.67
CA LYS A 161 4.94 -17.14 -14.83
C LYS A 161 4.06 -17.36 -16.07
N LYS A 162 3.64 -18.59 -16.33
CA LYS A 162 2.69 -18.88 -17.41
C LYS A 162 1.33 -18.22 -17.17
N LEU A 163 0.86 -18.26 -15.90
CA LEU A 163 -0.39 -17.64 -15.51
C LEU A 163 -0.31 -16.11 -15.61
N GLU A 164 0.78 -15.51 -15.14
CA GLU A 164 1.07 -14.08 -15.26
C GLU A 164 1.05 -13.65 -16.74
N SER A 165 1.78 -14.37 -17.61
CA SER A 165 1.82 -14.09 -19.05
C SER A 165 0.43 -14.17 -19.70
N PHE A 166 -0.39 -15.17 -19.33
CA PHE A 166 -1.76 -15.31 -19.83
C PHE A 166 -2.62 -14.10 -19.44
N ILE A 167 -2.54 -13.66 -18.16
CA ILE A 167 -3.27 -12.50 -17.66
C ILE A 167 -2.80 -11.23 -18.39
N TYR A 168 -1.49 -11.02 -18.50
CA TYR A 168 -0.92 -9.83 -19.14
C TYR A 168 -1.30 -9.72 -20.62
N LYS A 169 -1.29 -10.83 -21.36
CA LYS A 169 -1.75 -10.86 -22.76
C LYS A 169 -3.23 -10.47 -22.90
N SER A 170 -4.06 -10.83 -21.92
CA SER A 170 -5.49 -10.56 -21.92
C SER A 170 -5.86 -9.15 -21.45
N THR A 171 -4.92 -8.41 -20.89
CA THR A 171 -5.13 -7.08 -20.29
C THR A 171 -5.05 -5.99 -21.38
N ASN A 172 -5.92 -4.98 -21.32
CA ASN A 172 -5.89 -3.81 -22.21
C ASN A 172 -5.03 -2.66 -21.64
N GLY A 173 -4.74 -2.66 -20.33
CA GLY A 173 -3.88 -1.69 -19.69
C GLY A 173 -3.58 -2.03 -18.24
N TYR A 174 -2.66 -1.32 -17.65
CA TYR A 174 -2.13 -1.60 -16.32
C TYR A 174 -2.28 -0.39 -15.40
N ILE A 175 -2.61 -0.67 -14.14
CA ILE A 175 -2.53 0.27 -13.03
C ILE A 175 -1.38 -0.20 -12.14
N LEU A 176 -0.33 0.61 -12.00
CA LEU A 176 0.89 0.24 -11.29
C LEU A 176 0.94 0.97 -9.94
N THR A 177 1.09 0.22 -8.84
CA THR A 177 1.25 0.83 -7.50
C THR A 177 2.64 1.44 -7.30
N VAL A 178 3.61 1.02 -8.09
CA VAL A 178 4.99 1.52 -8.05
C VAL A 178 5.44 1.83 -9.47
N PRO A 179 5.92 3.05 -9.77
CA PRO A 179 6.40 3.42 -11.11
C PRO A 179 7.49 2.49 -11.64
N GLY A 180 8.39 2.03 -10.77
CA GLY A 180 9.48 1.12 -11.09
C GLY A 180 9.03 -0.27 -11.57
N PHE A 181 7.73 -0.63 -11.44
CA PHE A 181 7.23 -1.87 -12.05
C PHE A 181 7.27 -1.82 -13.58
N LYS A 182 7.29 -0.64 -14.20
CA LYS A 182 7.47 -0.52 -15.64
C LYS A 182 8.77 -1.20 -16.11
N LYS A 183 9.85 -1.16 -15.29
CA LYS A 183 11.10 -1.86 -15.60
C LYS A 183 10.94 -3.39 -15.67
N HIS A 184 10.02 -3.97 -14.89
CA HIS A 184 9.70 -5.38 -14.97
C HIS A 184 9.12 -5.73 -16.36
N PHE A 185 8.24 -4.89 -16.90
CA PHE A 185 7.69 -5.08 -18.25
C PHE A 185 8.77 -4.92 -19.32
N THR A 186 9.65 -3.92 -19.21
CA THR A 186 10.77 -3.75 -20.15
C THR A 186 11.67 -5.00 -20.21
N ASN A 187 11.90 -5.65 -19.08
CA ASN A 187 12.81 -6.78 -18.99
C ASN A 187 12.17 -8.13 -19.34
N HIS A 188 10.86 -8.31 -19.10
CA HIS A 188 10.21 -9.63 -19.17
C HIS A 188 9.01 -9.69 -20.11
N TYR A 189 8.41 -8.54 -20.45
CA TYR A 189 7.20 -8.43 -21.26
C TYR A 189 7.23 -7.20 -22.17
N PRO A 190 8.29 -7.02 -23.01
CA PRO A 190 8.44 -5.80 -23.81
C PRO A 190 7.27 -5.56 -24.76
N GLU A 191 6.61 -6.63 -25.24
CA GLU A 191 5.42 -6.56 -26.08
C GLU A 191 4.20 -5.93 -25.39
N GLN A 192 4.22 -5.79 -24.05
CA GLN A 192 3.15 -5.15 -23.28
C GLN A 192 3.35 -3.64 -23.09
N LEU A 193 4.51 -3.10 -23.49
CA LEU A 193 4.83 -1.67 -23.31
C LEU A 193 3.98 -0.73 -24.18
N ASN A 194 3.35 -1.25 -25.23
CA ASN A 194 2.41 -0.52 -26.09
C ASN A 194 1.06 -0.27 -25.40
N LYS A 195 0.75 -1.00 -24.31
CA LYS A 195 -0.49 -0.81 -23.54
C LYS A 195 -0.36 0.31 -22.54
N PRO A 196 -1.46 1.01 -22.21
CA PRO A 196 -1.47 2.07 -21.20
C PRO A 196 -0.98 1.57 -19.83
N MET A 197 0.04 2.23 -19.26
CA MET A 197 0.54 1.98 -17.91
C MET A 197 0.32 3.22 -17.05
N ILE A 198 -0.57 3.13 -16.07
CA ILE A 198 -1.03 4.26 -15.26
C ILE A 198 -0.57 4.06 -13.82
N ASN A 199 0.16 5.01 -13.26
CA ASN A 199 0.59 4.92 -11.87
C ASN A 199 -0.55 5.29 -10.91
N LEU A 200 -0.80 4.42 -9.93
CA LEU A 200 -1.71 4.62 -8.81
C LEU A 200 -1.04 4.18 -7.51
N ILE A 201 -0.14 5.00 -7.01
CA ILE A 201 0.57 4.74 -5.75
C ILE A 201 -0.39 4.76 -4.55
N ASN A 202 0.03 4.20 -3.41
CA ASN A 202 -0.74 4.28 -2.17
C ASN A 202 -0.60 5.67 -1.55
N GLY A 203 -1.48 6.58 -1.94
CA GLY A 203 -1.51 7.95 -1.46
C GLY A 203 -2.21 8.13 -0.11
N VAL A 204 -2.32 9.37 0.31
CA VAL A 204 -3.01 9.79 1.55
C VAL A 204 -4.50 9.94 1.29
N SER A 205 -5.34 9.39 2.17
CA SER A 205 -6.80 9.62 2.10
C SER A 205 -7.14 11.08 2.42
N ASN A 206 -8.19 11.59 1.79
CA ASN A 206 -8.67 12.95 2.07
C ASN A 206 -9.01 13.12 3.55
N THR A 207 -9.67 12.12 4.15
CA THR A 207 -10.00 12.12 5.58
C THR A 207 -8.75 12.29 6.45
N PHE A 208 -7.66 11.60 6.13
CA PHE A 208 -6.41 11.77 6.88
C PHE A 208 -5.82 13.17 6.67
N PHE A 209 -5.79 13.64 5.43
CA PHE A 209 -5.23 14.96 5.10
C PHE A 209 -6.02 16.09 5.74
N ASP A 210 -7.35 16.00 5.75
CA ASP A 210 -8.22 17.00 6.35
C ASP A 210 -8.16 16.98 7.88
N LEU A 211 -8.07 15.79 8.49
CA LEU A 211 -7.80 15.66 9.92
C LEU A 211 -6.43 16.25 10.30
N ALA A 212 -5.40 16.00 9.51
CA ALA A 212 -4.08 16.55 9.76
C ALA A 212 -4.05 18.09 9.75
N LYS A 213 -4.95 18.74 9.01
CA LYS A 213 -5.09 20.21 9.01
C LYS A 213 -5.75 20.77 10.27
N LYS A 214 -6.60 19.98 10.96
CA LYS A 214 -7.30 20.43 12.15
C LYS A 214 -6.37 20.63 13.36
N TYR A 215 -5.21 20.01 13.32
CA TYR A 215 -4.24 20.10 14.40
C TYR A 215 -3.06 20.96 13.99
N ASP A 216 -2.80 22.00 14.79
CA ASP A 216 -1.60 22.81 14.65
C ASP A 216 -0.35 22.02 15.05
N ARG A 217 0.80 22.57 14.69
CA ARG A 217 2.07 22.07 15.19
C ARG A 217 2.12 22.31 16.72
N ILE A 218 2.27 21.23 17.47
CA ILE A 218 2.50 21.29 18.91
C ILE A 218 3.98 20.97 19.13
N PRO A 219 4.86 21.96 19.32
CA PRO A 219 6.26 21.69 19.56
C PRO A 219 6.43 21.01 20.91
N GLU A 220 7.14 19.87 20.94
CA GLU A 220 7.58 19.30 22.21
C GLU A 220 8.78 20.08 22.76
N LYS A 221 8.92 20.11 24.11
CA LYS A 221 10.09 20.74 24.78
C LYS A 221 11.40 20.08 24.34
N ARG A 222 11.39 18.77 24.17
CA ARG A 222 12.53 17.98 23.65
C ARG A 222 12.37 17.65 22.18
N PHE A 223 13.47 17.43 21.48
CA PHE A 223 13.44 17.02 20.09
C PHE A 223 12.92 15.58 19.98
N ALA A 224 11.83 15.38 19.26
CA ALA A 224 11.18 14.09 19.15
C ALA A 224 11.36 13.48 17.76
N VAL A 225 11.90 12.28 17.71
CA VAL A 225 12.02 11.42 16.53
C VAL A 225 10.91 10.38 16.59
N LEU A 226 10.05 10.29 15.57
CA LEU A 226 8.92 9.38 15.55
C LEU A 226 9.07 8.31 14.47
N TYR A 227 8.80 7.07 14.85
CA TYR A 227 8.46 5.98 13.94
C TYR A 227 7.06 5.49 14.23
N SER A 228 6.20 5.31 13.22
CA SER A 228 4.89 4.67 13.41
C SER A 228 4.64 3.55 12.41
N GLY A 229 3.99 2.48 12.88
CA GLY A 229 3.54 1.35 12.05
C GLY A 229 4.02 -0.01 12.52
N ASN A 230 4.02 -0.98 11.58
CA ASN A 230 4.44 -2.35 11.86
C ASN A 230 5.93 -2.42 12.23
N MET A 231 6.26 -3.00 13.37
CA MET A 231 7.63 -3.32 13.81
C MET A 231 7.99 -4.75 13.36
N GLY A 232 8.05 -4.93 12.04
CA GLY A 232 8.28 -6.23 11.40
C GLY A 232 9.73 -6.47 11.01
N LEU A 233 9.95 -7.57 10.27
CA LEU A 233 11.29 -8.01 9.84
C LEU A 233 11.92 -7.09 8.78
N ALA A 234 11.11 -6.41 7.97
CA ALA A 234 11.55 -5.61 6.84
C ALA A 234 12.00 -4.18 7.21
N GLN A 235 11.63 -3.68 8.39
CA GLN A 235 11.76 -2.27 8.74
C GLN A 235 13.17 -1.84 9.19
N GLY A 236 14.08 -2.77 9.50
CA GLY A 236 15.45 -2.44 9.88
C GLY A 236 15.56 -1.56 11.14
N LEU A 237 14.61 -1.68 12.08
CA LEU A 237 14.53 -0.80 13.26
C LEU A 237 15.69 -0.98 14.25
N GLU A 238 16.46 -2.05 14.13
CA GLU A 238 17.66 -2.29 14.91
C GLU A 238 18.73 -1.18 14.72
N SER A 239 18.82 -0.61 13.51
CA SER A 239 19.70 0.52 13.23
C SER A 239 19.19 1.82 13.87
N VAL A 240 17.88 1.99 13.98
CA VAL A 240 17.27 3.15 14.65
C VAL A 240 17.53 3.10 16.16
N ILE A 241 17.47 1.90 16.79
CA ILE A 241 17.83 1.74 18.21
C ILE A 241 19.31 2.06 18.44
N LYS A 242 20.21 1.63 17.53
CA LYS A 242 21.63 2.00 17.61
C LYS A 242 21.85 3.51 17.42
N ALA A 243 21.10 4.17 16.54
CA ALA A 243 21.15 5.62 16.37
C ALA A 243 20.68 6.36 17.64
N ALA A 244 19.66 5.82 18.34
CA ALA A 244 19.22 6.36 19.63
C ALA A 244 20.31 6.24 20.72
N ASP A 245 21.08 5.17 20.69
CA ASP A 245 22.25 4.96 21.56
C ASP A 245 23.35 6.01 21.31
N ILE A 246 23.74 6.21 20.06
CA ILE A 246 24.71 7.26 19.65
C ILE A 246 24.27 8.65 20.13
N LEU A 247 22.96 8.88 20.16
CA LEU A 247 22.36 10.19 20.47
C LEU A 247 21.94 10.37 21.94
N GLN A 248 22.28 9.45 22.86
CA GLN A 248 21.92 9.54 24.28
C GLN A 248 22.36 10.83 24.96
N LYS A 249 23.50 11.39 24.56
CA LYS A 249 24.05 12.64 25.11
C LYS A 249 23.29 13.91 24.71
N TYR A 250 22.32 13.80 23.76
CA TYR A 250 21.50 14.92 23.32
C TYR A 250 20.07 14.81 23.89
N PRO A 251 19.34 15.93 24.10
CA PRO A 251 17.95 15.90 24.54
C PRO A 251 17.00 15.52 23.40
N ILE A 252 17.20 14.31 22.86
CA ILE A 252 16.49 13.74 21.70
C ILE A 252 15.76 12.48 22.16
N ASP A 253 14.44 12.47 22.00
CA ASP A 253 13.59 11.34 22.35
C ASP A 253 13.14 10.57 21.10
N PHE A 254 13.12 9.24 21.21
CA PHE A 254 12.68 8.34 20.15
C PHE A 254 11.35 7.68 20.55
N LYS A 255 10.32 7.85 19.72
CA LYS A 255 8.99 7.29 19.92
C LYS A 255 8.66 6.27 18.87
N PHE A 256 8.46 5.03 19.26
CA PHE A 256 8.04 3.93 18.40
C PHE A 256 6.56 3.64 18.66
N VAL A 257 5.70 3.91 17.68
CA VAL A 257 4.24 3.75 17.78
C VAL A 257 3.79 2.57 16.93
N GLY A 258 3.13 1.58 17.53
CA GLY A 258 2.61 0.43 16.79
C GLY A 258 2.90 -0.91 17.43
N SER A 259 2.91 -1.96 16.63
CA SER A 259 3.17 -3.34 17.06
C SER A 259 3.88 -4.13 15.96
N GLY A 260 4.33 -5.34 16.28
CA GLY A 260 4.93 -6.24 15.29
C GLY A 260 5.83 -7.29 15.92
N VAL A 261 6.20 -8.29 15.12
CA VAL A 261 6.97 -9.46 15.57
C VAL A 261 8.35 -9.13 16.17
N LYS A 262 8.91 -7.97 15.81
CA LYS A 262 10.20 -7.49 16.31
C LYS A 262 10.10 -6.61 17.56
N GLN A 263 8.88 -6.19 17.96
CA GLN A 263 8.71 -5.21 19.06
C GLN A 263 9.39 -5.67 20.36
N LYS A 264 9.18 -6.93 20.78
CA LYS A 264 9.79 -7.48 22.01
C LYS A 264 11.32 -7.43 21.93
N ALA A 265 11.90 -7.86 20.81
CA ALA A 265 13.35 -7.86 20.63
C ALA A 265 13.95 -6.43 20.61
N LEU A 266 13.25 -5.46 20.03
CA LEU A 266 13.67 -4.05 20.02
C LEU A 266 13.64 -3.45 21.42
N LYS A 267 12.58 -3.72 22.21
CA LYS A 267 12.50 -3.31 23.63
C LYS A 267 13.66 -3.89 24.44
N THR A 268 13.84 -5.21 24.39
CA THR A 268 14.95 -5.88 25.10
C THR A 268 16.31 -5.29 24.70
N LYS A 269 16.50 -4.91 23.43
CA LYS A 269 17.73 -4.29 22.99
C LYS A 269 17.91 -2.88 23.55
N ALA A 270 16.84 -2.06 23.57
CA ALA A 270 16.87 -0.73 24.17
C ALA A 270 17.18 -0.79 25.68
N ASP A 271 16.55 -1.73 26.40
CA ASP A 271 16.78 -1.95 27.82
C ASP A 271 18.22 -2.39 28.11
N LYS A 272 18.78 -3.33 27.32
CA LYS A 272 20.18 -3.76 27.44
C LYS A 272 21.20 -2.65 27.23
N LEU A 273 20.86 -1.66 26.39
CA LEU A 273 21.68 -0.47 26.12
C LEU A 273 21.41 0.68 27.13
N GLY A 274 20.51 0.48 28.07
CA GLY A 274 20.16 1.51 29.08
C GLY A 274 19.51 2.75 28.51
N LEU A 275 18.81 2.65 27.36
CA LEU A 275 18.25 3.81 26.65
C LEU A 275 17.06 4.42 27.36
N LYS A 276 17.25 5.55 28.05
CA LYS A 276 16.18 6.32 28.70
C LYS A 276 15.43 7.24 27.72
N ASN A 277 15.95 7.43 26.53
CA ASN A 277 15.40 8.28 25.47
C ASN A 277 14.54 7.53 24.45
N VAL A 278 14.22 6.24 24.68
CA VAL A 278 13.42 5.40 23.80
C VAL A 278 12.12 4.97 24.44
N VAL A 279 10.99 5.26 23.79
CA VAL A 279 9.65 4.91 24.28
C VAL A 279 8.88 4.15 23.20
N PHE A 280 8.24 3.04 23.61
CA PHE A 280 7.35 2.25 22.78
C PHE A 280 5.89 2.47 23.16
N LEU A 281 5.10 2.96 22.23
CA LEU A 281 3.67 3.21 22.38
C LEU A 281 2.85 2.16 21.63
N PRO A 282 1.68 1.77 22.15
CA PRO A 282 0.79 0.82 21.46
C PRO A 282 0.25 1.42 20.15
N VAL A 283 -0.42 0.58 19.36
CA VAL A 283 -1.18 1.01 18.17
C VAL A 283 -2.17 2.11 18.60
N GLN A 284 -2.19 3.21 17.85
CA GLN A 284 -3.02 4.39 18.13
C GLN A 284 -4.19 4.48 17.14
N LYS A 285 -5.29 5.07 17.56
CA LYS A 285 -6.35 5.53 16.66
C LYS A 285 -5.80 6.64 15.76
N LYS A 286 -6.39 6.79 14.57
CA LYS A 286 -5.90 7.73 13.54
C LYS A 286 -5.69 9.15 14.05
N GLU A 287 -6.61 9.68 14.84
CA GLU A 287 -6.51 11.03 15.39
C GLU A 287 -5.35 11.19 16.37
N GLU A 288 -5.18 10.24 17.29
CA GLU A 288 -4.08 10.26 18.24
C GLU A 288 -2.72 10.07 17.54
N LEU A 289 -2.67 9.23 16.51
CA LEU A 289 -1.48 9.10 15.70
C LEU A 289 -1.10 10.42 15.00
N ILE A 290 -2.07 11.14 14.44
CA ILE A 290 -1.85 12.46 13.83
C ILE A 290 -1.30 13.44 14.86
N LYS A 291 -1.85 13.49 16.08
CA LYS A 291 -1.32 14.35 17.15
C LYS A 291 0.13 14.00 17.51
N LEU A 292 0.46 12.71 17.60
CA LEU A 292 1.84 12.25 17.85
C LEU A 292 2.77 12.67 16.72
N ILE A 293 2.36 12.51 15.46
CA ILE A 293 3.13 12.95 14.30
C ILE A 293 3.32 14.48 14.33
N LYS A 294 2.29 15.25 14.65
CA LYS A 294 2.35 16.73 14.75
C LYS A 294 3.28 17.20 15.87
N LYS A 295 3.42 16.45 16.96
CA LYS A 295 4.37 16.71 18.06
C LYS A 295 5.80 16.37 17.70
N ALA A 296 6.03 15.41 16.80
CA ALA A 296 7.37 15.01 16.41
C ALA A 296 8.14 16.17 15.74
N SER A 297 9.44 16.20 15.89
CA SER A 297 10.33 17.06 15.13
C SER A 297 10.58 16.51 13.74
N VAL A 298 10.90 15.21 13.66
CA VAL A 298 11.14 14.48 12.41
C VAL A 298 10.54 13.07 12.50
N CYS A 299 10.26 12.48 11.35
CA CYS A 299 9.71 11.12 11.28
C CYS A 299 10.65 10.19 10.49
N LEU A 300 10.75 8.93 10.92
CA LEU A 300 11.64 7.94 10.31
C LEU A 300 10.88 6.97 9.41
N VAL A 301 11.46 6.68 8.26
CA VAL A 301 10.97 5.67 7.31
C VAL A 301 12.13 4.74 6.94
N PRO A 302 12.52 3.81 7.82
CA PRO A 302 13.58 2.86 7.56
C PRO A 302 13.05 1.59 6.91
N LEU A 303 13.87 0.97 6.06
CA LEU A 303 13.74 -0.40 5.57
C LEU A 303 15.13 -1.05 5.51
N LYS A 304 15.15 -2.37 5.57
CA LYS A 304 16.37 -3.15 5.36
C LYS A 304 16.96 -2.93 3.98
N ASN A 305 18.27 -3.06 3.87
CA ASN A 305 18.98 -3.00 2.60
C ASN A 305 18.76 -4.30 1.78
N ASN A 306 17.62 -4.37 1.12
CA ASN A 306 17.26 -5.51 0.28
C ASN A 306 16.79 -5.01 -1.11
N PRO A 307 17.24 -5.63 -2.21
CA PRO A 307 16.84 -5.27 -3.57
C PRO A 307 15.32 -5.17 -3.79
N LEU A 308 14.53 -6.00 -3.11
CA LEU A 308 13.06 -5.96 -3.16
C LEU A 308 12.50 -4.64 -2.63
N PHE A 309 13.12 -4.07 -1.60
CA PHE A 309 12.63 -2.83 -0.96
C PHE A 309 13.02 -1.58 -1.72
N LYS A 310 13.95 -1.64 -2.68
CA LYS A 310 14.29 -0.50 -3.56
C LYS A 310 13.09 0.00 -4.37
N LYS A 311 12.12 -0.86 -4.63
CA LYS A 311 10.87 -0.50 -5.33
C LYS A 311 9.73 -0.15 -4.36
N ALA A 312 9.89 -0.31 -3.06
CA ALA A 312 8.83 -0.05 -2.10
C ALA A 312 8.64 1.46 -1.87
N ILE A 313 7.37 1.90 -1.82
CA ILE A 313 6.99 3.26 -1.44
C ILE A 313 6.11 3.16 -0.19
N PRO A 314 6.68 3.28 1.03
CA PRO A 314 5.93 3.19 2.27
C PRO A 314 4.94 4.34 2.41
N SER A 315 3.64 4.02 2.53
CA SER A 315 2.56 5.02 2.63
C SER A 315 2.70 5.96 3.83
N LYS A 316 3.29 5.48 4.94
CA LYS A 316 3.55 6.30 6.15
C LYS A 316 4.38 7.56 5.86
N MET A 317 5.28 7.51 4.87
CA MET A 317 6.04 8.69 4.45
C MET A 317 5.12 9.84 4.06
N PHE A 318 4.10 9.55 3.26
CA PHE A 318 3.13 10.55 2.83
C PHE A 318 2.22 11.02 3.97
N GLU A 319 1.92 10.17 4.95
CA GLU A 319 1.18 10.55 6.15
C GLU A 319 1.98 11.54 7.01
N TYR A 320 3.29 11.31 7.19
CA TYR A 320 4.19 12.23 7.87
C TYR A 320 4.30 13.58 7.14
N MET A 321 4.50 13.53 5.82
CA MET A 321 4.52 14.72 4.98
C MET A 321 3.20 15.49 5.05
N ALA A 322 2.03 14.80 5.02
CA ALA A 322 0.72 15.41 5.17
C ALA A 322 0.54 16.14 6.52
N CYS A 323 1.19 15.64 7.57
CA CYS A 323 1.23 16.28 8.88
C CYS A 323 2.26 17.42 8.97
N GLY A 324 2.95 17.77 7.89
CA GLY A 324 3.97 18.81 7.87
C GLY A 324 5.24 18.45 8.64
N ARG A 325 5.60 17.17 8.66
CA ARG A 325 6.85 16.71 9.27
C ARG A 325 7.85 16.32 8.19
N PRO A 326 9.11 16.76 8.31
CA PRO A 326 10.16 16.25 7.45
C PRO A 326 10.42 14.78 7.76
N VAL A 327 10.81 14.04 6.74
CA VAL A 327 11.08 12.62 6.87
C VAL A 327 12.56 12.31 6.67
N ILE A 328 13.10 11.43 7.50
CA ILE A 328 14.39 10.80 7.27
C ILE A 328 14.10 9.41 6.71
N VAL A 329 14.45 9.18 5.45
CA VAL A 329 14.28 7.89 4.79
C VAL A 329 15.59 7.14 4.78
N SER A 330 15.60 5.96 5.39
CA SER A 330 16.74 5.03 5.35
C SER A 330 16.39 3.87 4.42
N ILE A 331 16.23 4.22 3.13
CA ILE A 331 15.80 3.35 2.04
C ILE A 331 16.48 3.84 0.77
N SER A 332 16.96 2.95 -0.09
CA SER A 332 17.42 3.30 -1.44
C SER A 332 16.35 3.03 -2.50
N GLY A 333 16.37 3.73 -3.62
CA GLY A 333 15.50 3.51 -4.77
C GLY A 333 14.37 4.55 -4.92
N GLU A 334 13.15 4.12 -5.28
CA GLU A 334 12.00 4.98 -5.65
C GLU A 334 11.71 6.10 -4.63
N VAL A 335 11.84 5.79 -3.34
CA VAL A 335 11.58 6.75 -2.24
C VAL A 335 12.54 7.92 -2.28
N THR A 336 13.80 7.70 -2.63
CA THR A 336 14.82 8.77 -2.66
C THR A 336 14.49 9.83 -3.69
N GLU A 337 14.00 9.44 -4.85
CA GLU A 337 13.58 10.37 -5.90
C GLU A 337 12.35 11.19 -5.48
N ILE A 338 11.42 10.57 -4.75
CA ILE A 338 10.26 11.28 -4.20
C ILE A 338 10.70 12.34 -3.20
N ILE A 339 11.61 12.01 -2.26
CA ILE A 339 12.09 12.94 -1.23
C ILE A 339 12.88 14.10 -1.85
N LYS A 340 13.74 13.82 -2.84
CA LYS A 340 14.47 14.85 -3.58
C LYS A 340 13.52 15.81 -4.29
N LYS A 341 12.54 15.26 -5.03
CA LYS A 341 11.53 16.05 -5.75
C LYS A 341 10.66 16.88 -4.81
N ALA A 342 10.23 16.28 -3.70
CA ALA A 342 9.38 16.94 -2.70
C ALA A 342 10.17 17.92 -1.82
N LYS A 343 11.49 17.85 -1.78
CA LYS A 343 12.35 18.62 -0.85
C LYS A 343 11.83 18.58 0.58
N SER A 344 11.39 17.38 1.04
CA SER A 344 10.63 17.20 2.28
C SER A 344 11.34 16.32 3.32
N GLY A 345 12.65 16.12 3.18
CA GLY A 345 13.38 15.25 4.09
C GLY A 345 14.83 15.02 3.72
N LEU A 346 15.45 14.12 4.46
CA LEU A 346 16.82 13.66 4.24
C LEU A 346 16.85 12.17 3.90
N ILE A 347 17.92 11.75 3.25
CA ILE A 347 18.18 10.38 2.85
C ILE A 347 19.38 9.88 3.66
N SER A 348 19.18 8.83 4.46
CA SER A 348 20.23 8.12 5.20
C SER A 348 20.51 6.78 4.54
N SER A 349 21.72 6.27 4.69
CA SER A 349 22.06 4.92 4.25
C SER A 349 21.22 3.87 4.95
N PRO A 350 20.67 2.88 4.23
CA PRO A 350 19.87 1.80 4.84
C PRO A 350 20.70 1.02 5.86
N GLU A 351 20.08 0.72 7.02
CA GLU A 351 20.68 -0.05 8.13
C GLU A 351 21.96 0.56 8.75
N ASP A 352 22.30 1.82 8.42
CA ASP A 352 23.43 2.56 8.96
C ASP A 352 22.98 3.49 10.10
N ALA A 353 23.36 3.15 11.32
CA ALA A 353 23.01 3.91 12.52
C ALA A 353 23.66 5.29 12.56
N ASN A 354 24.93 5.41 12.10
CA ASN A 354 25.62 6.70 12.07
C ASN A 354 24.96 7.65 11.08
N SER A 355 24.68 7.19 9.86
CA SER A 355 23.99 7.99 8.84
C SER A 355 22.60 8.46 9.31
N ILE A 356 21.85 7.62 10.05
CA ILE A 356 20.58 8.01 10.66
C ILE A 356 20.79 9.05 11.76
N ALA A 357 21.77 8.86 12.64
CA ALA A 357 22.10 9.80 13.71
C ALA A 357 22.53 11.17 13.16
N ASP A 358 23.39 11.20 12.13
CA ASP A 358 23.83 12.44 11.47
C ASP A 358 22.65 13.21 10.86
N SER A 359 21.71 12.51 10.21
CA SER A 359 20.50 13.13 9.67
C SER A 359 19.58 13.70 10.77
N ILE A 360 19.52 13.06 11.93
CA ILE A 360 18.76 13.56 13.09
C ILE A 360 19.47 14.79 13.68
N LEU A 361 20.79 14.76 13.84
CA LEU A 361 21.59 15.88 14.34
C LEU A 361 21.52 17.08 13.40
N TYR A 362 21.49 16.87 12.09
CA TYR A 362 21.27 17.95 11.14
C TYR A 362 20.00 18.74 11.47
N TYR A 363 18.86 18.06 11.69
CA TYR A 363 17.61 18.72 12.06
C TYR A 363 17.64 19.29 13.49
N TYR A 364 18.33 18.62 14.40
CA TYR A 364 18.51 19.11 15.77
C TYR A 364 19.21 20.48 15.76
N ASN A 365 20.23 20.65 14.95
CA ASN A 365 21.00 21.88 14.82
C ASN A 365 20.34 22.91 13.86
N ASN A 366 19.48 22.47 12.93
CA ASN A 366 18.87 23.31 11.89
C ASN A 366 17.33 23.31 11.99
N ARG A 367 16.77 23.82 13.09
CA ARG A 367 15.32 23.81 13.38
C ARG A 367 14.45 24.45 12.29
N GLY A 368 14.96 25.49 11.61
CA GLY A 368 14.27 26.14 10.49
C GLY A 368 13.98 25.20 9.33
N LYS A 369 14.87 24.22 9.07
CA LYS A 369 14.66 23.20 8.03
C LYS A 369 13.48 22.28 8.31
N ILE A 370 13.13 22.06 9.56
CA ILE A 370 11.94 21.28 9.94
C ILE A 370 10.65 21.94 9.41
N ILE A 371 10.57 23.26 9.52
CA ILE A 371 9.39 24.04 9.07
C ILE A 371 9.36 24.09 7.54
N GLU A 372 10.49 24.43 6.92
CA GLU A 372 10.62 24.54 5.47
C GLU A 372 10.26 23.21 4.77
N GLN A 373 10.94 22.13 5.15
CA GLN A 373 10.75 20.83 4.51
C GLN A 373 9.40 20.19 4.88
N GLY A 374 8.89 20.48 6.07
CA GLY A 374 7.53 20.10 6.45
C GLY A 374 6.46 20.75 5.55
N ARG A 375 6.58 22.05 5.25
CA ARG A 375 5.70 22.75 4.30
C ARG A 375 5.78 22.16 2.89
N ASN A 376 6.99 21.91 2.42
CA ASN A 376 7.23 21.27 1.12
C ASN A 376 6.53 19.91 1.03
N GLY A 377 6.61 19.12 2.11
CA GLY A 377 5.93 17.83 2.22
C GLY A 377 4.41 17.94 2.10
N VAL A 378 3.78 18.90 2.80
CA VAL A 378 2.32 19.15 2.69
C VAL A 378 1.93 19.53 1.27
N MET A 379 2.68 20.43 0.63
CA MET A 379 2.41 20.86 -0.75
C MET A 379 2.51 19.68 -1.71
N TYR A 380 3.59 18.90 -1.63
CA TYR A 380 3.76 17.72 -2.48
C TYR A 380 2.62 16.71 -2.32
N VAL A 381 2.20 16.41 -1.09
CA VAL A 381 1.07 15.50 -0.82
C VAL A 381 -0.22 16.05 -1.41
N LYS A 382 -0.50 17.33 -1.18
CA LYS A 382 -1.72 18.00 -1.68
C LYS A 382 -1.86 17.87 -3.19
N GLU A 383 -0.77 18.06 -3.92
CA GLU A 383 -0.79 18.15 -5.38
C GLU A 383 -0.61 16.79 -6.07
N ASN A 384 0.17 15.87 -5.48
CA ASN A 384 0.63 14.69 -6.19
C ASN A 384 0.15 13.35 -5.63
N VAL A 385 -0.18 13.26 -4.32
CA VAL A 385 -0.40 11.96 -3.68
C VAL A 385 -1.68 11.85 -2.83
N ARG A 386 -2.58 12.82 -2.89
CA ARG A 386 -3.94 12.62 -2.37
C ARG A 386 -4.65 11.57 -3.22
N LYS A 387 -5.31 10.61 -2.57
CA LYS A 387 -6.03 9.54 -3.27
C LYS A 387 -7.05 10.05 -4.29
N GLU A 388 -7.67 11.20 -4.01
CA GLU A 388 -8.63 11.83 -4.91
C GLU A 388 -7.99 12.34 -6.21
N VAL A 389 -6.80 12.94 -6.12
CA VAL A 389 -6.02 13.40 -7.28
C VAL A 389 -5.57 12.19 -8.11
N LEU A 390 -5.01 11.19 -7.42
CA LEU A 390 -4.49 9.97 -8.04
C LEU A 390 -5.58 9.22 -8.84
N ILE A 391 -6.72 8.94 -8.20
CA ILE A 391 -7.78 8.18 -8.88
C ILE A 391 -8.45 8.97 -10.01
N SER A 392 -8.57 10.30 -9.89
CA SER A 392 -9.09 11.16 -10.97
C SER A 392 -8.20 11.08 -12.20
N HIS A 393 -6.87 11.11 -12.00
CA HIS A 393 -5.91 10.96 -13.09
C HIS A 393 -6.00 9.58 -13.75
N VAL A 394 -6.14 8.52 -12.95
CA VAL A 394 -6.35 7.15 -13.47
C VAL A 394 -7.61 7.08 -14.31
N MET A 395 -8.75 7.57 -13.79
CA MET A 395 -10.02 7.52 -14.51
C MET A 395 -9.98 8.28 -15.82
N LYS A 396 -9.34 9.46 -15.85
CA LYS A 396 -9.15 10.25 -17.08
C LYS A 396 -8.32 9.47 -18.11
N LYS A 397 -7.19 8.89 -17.70
CA LYS A 397 -6.34 8.09 -18.60
C LYS A 397 -7.03 6.83 -19.11
N MET A 398 -7.79 6.15 -18.25
CA MET A 398 -8.58 4.98 -18.63
C MET A 398 -9.64 5.36 -19.67
N GLN A 399 -10.38 6.45 -19.45
CA GLN A 399 -11.39 6.93 -20.40
C GLN A 399 -10.78 7.24 -21.76
N ASN A 400 -9.63 7.92 -21.79
CA ASN A 400 -8.91 8.24 -23.04
C ASN A 400 -8.46 6.97 -23.78
N ALA A 401 -8.02 5.94 -23.04
CA ALA A 401 -7.60 4.66 -23.63
C ALA A 401 -8.80 3.89 -24.22
N ILE A 402 -9.96 3.92 -23.55
CA ILE A 402 -11.19 3.29 -24.02
C ILE A 402 -11.66 4.00 -25.31
N ASN A 403 -11.73 5.33 -25.29
CA ASN A 403 -12.22 6.12 -26.44
C ASN A 403 -11.35 5.93 -27.70
N LYS A 404 -10.02 5.88 -27.54
CA LYS A 404 -9.11 5.65 -28.68
C LYS A 404 -9.33 4.32 -29.40
N ASN A 405 -9.76 3.29 -28.69
CA ASN A 405 -10.02 1.97 -29.29
C ASN A 405 -11.47 1.81 -29.78
N SER A 406 -12.38 2.70 -29.40
CA SER A 406 -13.75 2.72 -29.95
C SER A 406 -13.84 3.45 -31.29
N THR A 407 -12.75 4.11 -31.73
CA THR A 407 -12.64 4.84 -33.00
C THR A 407 -11.80 4.09 -34.05
N LEU A 408 -11.27 2.92 -33.72
CA LEU A 408 -10.63 1.93 -34.61
C LEU A 408 -11.56 0.73 -34.83
#